data_8a2ca208bcc8f417586461b50ca345ea
#
_entry.id   8a2ca208bcc8f417586461b50ca345ea
#
_cell.length_a   1.000
_cell.length_b   1.000
_cell.length_c   1.000
_cell.angle_alpha   90.00
_cell.angle_beta   90.00
_cell.angle_gamma   90.00
#
_symmetry.space_group_name_H-M   'P 1'
#
loop_
_entity.id
_entity.type
_entity.pdbx_description
1 polymer ?
#
loop_
_entity_poly.entity_id
_entity_poly.type
_entity_poly.pdbx_seq_one_letter_code
_entity_poly.pdbx_strand_id
1 'polypeptide(L)'
;MMECTTGLTDDEFDGLLAWLREEGVEGRPPVLGLSGSLTATLMYLRQNIVQVVIGEILGVSQPTVSRAIKALTEALSRTLTVLLLTAEEVPRDCDYVVDGTLFPCLDWRGRRDLWSVKHGCAGMNVQILVRLNGGFMWASDPYPGSMHDVAALDASGLLEGMDPSGWIGDKGYVGRGMITPHKKPPNGELSETEKEENRSVNRIRQVVERTIAHIKSWRILHTPYRRPLETFEQTITAALALYSFKTTP
;
A
#
# COMPACT_ATOMS: atom_id res chain seq x y z
N MET A 1 2.48 -24.55 2.19
CA MET A 1 3.44 -23.94 3.17
C MET A 1 4.02 -22.62 2.68
N MET A 2 4.14 -22.42 1.37
CA MET A 2 4.68 -21.16 0.79
C MET A 2 3.80 -19.94 1.08
N GLU A 3 2.48 -20.02 0.98
CA GLU A 3 1.58 -18.88 1.14
C GLU A 3 1.72 -18.16 2.49
N CYS A 4 1.88 -18.89 3.60
CA CYS A 4 2.10 -18.28 4.91
C CYS A 4 3.39 -17.45 4.97
N THR A 5 4.40 -17.83 4.19
CA THR A 5 5.75 -17.26 4.26
C THR A 5 5.95 -16.17 3.21
N THR A 6 5.48 -16.40 1.98
CA THR A 6 5.66 -15.52 0.83
C THR A 6 4.44 -14.63 0.53
N GLY A 7 3.26 -15.01 1.03
CA GLY A 7 2.00 -14.34 0.73
C GLY A 7 1.33 -14.81 -0.58
N LEU A 8 1.97 -15.71 -1.33
CA LEU A 8 1.48 -16.27 -2.59
C LEU A 8 1.26 -17.78 -2.47
N THR A 9 0.23 -18.31 -3.10
CA THR A 9 0.07 -19.74 -3.34
C THR A 9 1.18 -20.26 -4.26
N ASP A 10 1.29 -21.57 -4.39
CA ASP A 10 2.31 -22.19 -5.26
C ASP A 10 2.05 -21.79 -6.73
N ASP A 11 0.79 -21.79 -7.19
CA ASP A 11 0.41 -21.40 -8.55
C ASP A 11 0.66 -19.89 -8.81
N GLU A 12 0.32 -19.01 -7.84
CA GLU A 12 0.61 -17.57 -7.94
C GLU A 12 2.12 -17.31 -7.99
N PHE A 13 2.91 -18.07 -7.21
CA PHE A 13 4.37 -17.96 -7.20
C PHE A 13 4.96 -18.38 -8.55
N ASP A 14 4.53 -19.52 -9.09
CA ASP A 14 5.01 -20.03 -10.37
C ASP A 14 4.59 -19.12 -11.53
N GLY A 15 3.37 -18.57 -11.50
CA GLY A 15 2.91 -17.58 -12.47
C GLY A 15 3.74 -16.30 -12.44
N LEU A 16 4.01 -15.77 -11.25
CA LEU A 16 4.88 -14.58 -11.09
C LEU A 16 6.31 -14.87 -11.54
N LEU A 17 6.83 -16.03 -11.22
CA LEU A 17 8.17 -16.46 -11.64
C LEU A 17 8.28 -16.57 -13.16
N ALA A 18 7.25 -17.10 -13.82
CA ALA A 18 7.18 -17.20 -15.28
C ALA A 18 7.16 -15.78 -15.90
N TRP A 19 6.29 -14.90 -15.40
CA TRP A 19 6.21 -13.52 -15.87
C TRP A 19 7.56 -12.78 -15.76
N LEU A 20 8.22 -12.87 -14.60
CA LEU A 20 9.54 -12.26 -14.42
C LEU A 20 10.58 -12.78 -15.40
N ARG A 21 10.52 -14.09 -15.78
CA ARG A 21 11.41 -14.66 -16.81
C ARG A 21 11.12 -14.09 -18.20
N GLU A 22 9.86 -13.96 -18.55
CA GLU A 22 9.42 -13.37 -19.85
C GLU A 22 9.91 -11.94 -19.98
N GLU A 23 9.90 -11.16 -18.88
CA GLU A 23 10.43 -9.81 -18.79
C GLU A 23 11.98 -9.75 -18.71
N GLY A 24 12.66 -10.88 -18.83
CA GLY A 24 14.13 -10.95 -18.83
C GLY A 24 14.77 -10.68 -17.47
N VAL A 25 14.00 -10.83 -16.38
CA VAL A 25 14.53 -10.65 -15.02
C VAL A 25 15.43 -11.83 -14.65
N GLU A 26 16.69 -11.56 -14.37
CA GLU A 26 17.65 -12.55 -13.88
C GLU A 26 17.68 -12.59 -12.36
N GLY A 27 17.87 -13.79 -11.80
CA GLY A 27 18.11 -13.96 -10.37
C GLY A 27 19.49 -13.43 -9.96
N ARG A 28 19.52 -12.45 -9.08
CA ARG A 28 20.77 -11.92 -8.52
C ARG A 28 20.70 -11.91 -6.99
N PRO A 29 21.66 -12.48 -6.32
CA PRO A 29 22.91 -13.10 -6.83
C PRO A 29 22.68 -14.51 -7.43
N PRO A 30 23.58 -14.97 -8.32
CA PRO A 30 23.40 -16.24 -9.05
C PRO A 30 23.22 -17.47 -8.14
N VAL A 31 23.80 -17.48 -6.95
CA VAL A 31 23.68 -18.58 -5.98
C VAL A 31 22.23 -18.89 -5.56
N LEU A 32 21.35 -17.90 -5.61
CA LEU A 32 19.92 -18.08 -5.32
C LEU A 32 19.09 -18.38 -6.59
N GLY A 33 19.61 -18.02 -7.75
CA GLY A 33 18.81 -17.99 -8.98
C GLY A 33 17.62 -17.05 -8.86
N LEU A 34 16.72 -17.07 -9.84
CA LEU A 34 15.53 -16.21 -9.82
C LEU A 34 14.52 -16.66 -8.75
N SER A 35 14.24 -17.97 -8.68
CA SER A 35 13.27 -18.51 -7.71
C SER A 35 13.69 -18.26 -6.27
N GLY A 36 14.96 -18.53 -5.90
CA GLY A 36 15.45 -18.26 -4.54
C GLY A 36 15.51 -16.77 -4.22
N SER A 37 15.85 -15.92 -5.19
CA SER A 37 15.83 -14.46 -5.03
C SER A 37 14.41 -13.94 -4.83
N LEU A 38 13.43 -14.47 -5.58
CA LEU A 38 12.01 -14.15 -5.42
C LEU A 38 11.51 -14.60 -4.04
N THR A 39 11.83 -15.85 -3.63
CA THR A 39 11.46 -16.36 -2.30
C THR A 39 12.01 -15.46 -1.19
N ALA A 40 13.31 -15.10 -1.23
CA ALA A 40 13.91 -14.19 -0.24
C ALA A 40 13.19 -12.83 -0.17
N THR A 41 12.85 -12.28 -1.34
CA THR A 41 12.21 -10.97 -1.45
C THR A 41 10.76 -11.01 -0.95
N LEU A 42 9.99 -12.02 -1.35
CA LEU A 42 8.61 -12.20 -0.87
C LEU A 42 8.55 -12.44 0.65
N MET A 43 9.45 -13.26 1.21
CA MET A 43 9.58 -13.44 2.66
C MET A 43 9.84 -12.11 3.37
N TYR A 44 10.72 -11.28 2.81
CA TYR A 44 11.00 -9.97 3.36
C TYR A 44 9.80 -9.03 3.26
N LEU A 45 9.17 -8.91 2.10
CA LEU A 45 8.02 -8.04 1.89
C LEU A 45 6.79 -8.49 2.70
N ARG A 46 6.53 -9.81 2.73
CA ARG A 46 5.37 -10.37 3.43
C ARG A 46 5.50 -10.32 4.94
N GLN A 47 6.66 -10.66 5.49
CA GLN A 47 6.85 -10.85 6.93
C GLN A 47 7.69 -9.75 7.60
N ASN A 48 8.41 -8.93 6.84
CA ASN A 48 9.38 -7.96 7.34
C ASN A 48 10.36 -8.57 8.37
N ILE A 49 10.80 -9.80 8.16
CA ILE A 49 11.78 -10.46 9.01
C ILE A 49 13.20 -9.97 8.70
N VAL A 50 14.09 -10.14 9.67
CA VAL A 50 15.49 -9.70 9.49
C VAL A 50 16.20 -10.57 8.46
N GLN A 51 17.02 -9.94 7.63
CA GLN A 51 17.68 -10.61 6.49
C GLN A 51 18.63 -11.74 6.90
N VAL A 52 19.18 -11.71 8.12
CA VAL A 52 20.00 -12.80 8.66
C VAL A 52 19.18 -14.09 8.73
N VAL A 53 17.96 -14.04 9.26
CA VAL A 53 17.07 -15.20 9.37
C VAL A 53 16.69 -15.75 7.98
N ILE A 54 16.42 -14.86 7.00
CA ILE A 54 16.21 -15.30 5.62
C ILE A 54 17.46 -16.04 5.09
N GLY A 55 18.64 -15.51 5.40
CA GLY A 55 19.92 -16.14 5.02
C GLY A 55 20.09 -17.53 5.61
N GLU A 56 19.77 -17.71 6.89
CA GLU A 56 19.80 -19.04 7.56
C GLU A 56 18.83 -20.03 6.92
N ILE A 57 17.59 -19.59 6.62
CA ILE A 57 16.58 -20.43 5.97
C ILE A 57 17.03 -20.88 4.57
N LEU A 58 17.65 -19.99 3.79
CA LEU A 58 18.05 -20.25 2.41
C LEU A 58 19.51 -20.76 2.27
N GLY A 59 20.24 -20.91 3.38
CA GLY A 59 21.62 -21.37 3.37
C GLY A 59 22.61 -20.40 2.72
N VAL A 60 22.34 -19.07 2.80
CA VAL A 60 23.17 -18.01 2.20
C VAL A 60 23.50 -16.90 3.19
N SER A 61 24.52 -16.09 2.87
CA SER A 61 24.88 -14.96 3.74
C SER A 61 23.87 -13.81 3.67
N GLN A 62 23.77 -13.03 4.77
CA GLN A 62 22.92 -11.82 4.83
C GLN A 62 23.21 -10.83 3.67
N PRO A 63 24.46 -10.53 3.27
CA PRO A 63 24.71 -9.68 2.10
C PRO A 63 24.15 -10.23 0.79
N THR A 64 24.08 -11.57 0.65
CA THR A 64 23.46 -12.25 -0.50
C THR A 64 21.96 -11.97 -0.51
N VAL A 65 21.28 -12.14 0.62
CA VAL A 65 19.84 -11.80 0.80
C VAL A 65 19.59 -10.32 0.50
N SER A 66 20.42 -9.42 1.04
CA SER A 66 20.25 -7.97 0.83
C SER A 66 20.32 -7.59 -0.66
N ARG A 67 21.24 -8.20 -1.41
CA ARG A 67 21.34 -8.00 -2.87
C ARG A 67 20.14 -8.57 -3.63
N ALA A 68 19.66 -9.75 -3.24
CA ALA A 68 18.46 -10.34 -3.82
C ALA A 68 17.24 -9.44 -3.61
N ILE A 69 16.99 -9.02 -2.37
CA ILE A 69 15.88 -8.13 -2.05
C ILE A 69 15.97 -6.82 -2.84
N LYS A 70 17.16 -6.20 -2.96
CA LYS A 70 17.33 -4.97 -3.73
C LYS A 70 16.96 -5.19 -5.20
N ALA A 71 17.56 -6.18 -5.84
CA ALA A 71 17.36 -6.44 -7.26
C ALA A 71 15.92 -6.84 -7.59
N LEU A 72 15.32 -7.73 -6.78
CA LEU A 72 13.96 -8.19 -7.05
C LEU A 72 12.87 -7.18 -6.65
N THR A 73 13.06 -6.36 -5.61
CA THR A 73 12.13 -5.27 -5.31
C THR A 73 12.08 -4.27 -6.48
N GLU A 74 13.24 -3.94 -7.05
CA GLU A 74 13.34 -3.09 -8.23
C GLU A 74 12.66 -3.72 -9.46
N ALA A 75 12.92 -4.99 -9.72
CA ALA A 75 12.28 -5.72 -10.82
C ALA A 75 10.76 -5.82 -10.64
N LEU A 76 10.28 -6.19 -9.45
CA LEU A 76 8.85 -6.30 -9.14
C LEU A 76 8.13 -4.95 -9.31
N SER A 77 8.69 -3.86 -8.78
CA SER A 77 8.06 -2.53 -8.91
C SER A 77 7.96 -2.11 -10.38
N ARG A 78 8.95 -2.42 -11.21
CA ARG A 78 8.95 -2.10 -12.64
C ARG A 78 8.00 -2.99 -13.45
N THR A 79 8.09 -4.32 -13.25
CA THR A 79 7.32 -5.29 -14.04
C THR A 79 5.84 -5.26 -13.69
N LEU A 80 5.51 -5.17 -12.40
CA LEU A 80 4.12 -5.22 -11.95
C LEU A 80 3.42 -3.85 -11.89
N THR A 81 4.10 -2.75 -12.19
CA THR A 81 3.48 -1.41 -12.15
C THR A 81 2.29 -1.31 -13.10
N VAL A 82 2.27 -2.10 -14.18
CA VAL A 82 1.14 -2.20 -15.12
C VAL A 82 -0.18 -2.65 -14.46
N LEU A 83 -0.10 -3.25 -13.28
CA LEU A 83 -1.26 -3.65 -12.47
C LEU A 83 -1.80 -2.53 -11.57
N LEU A 84 -1.13 -1.39 -11.51
CA LEU A 84 -1.52 -0.22 -10.74
C LEU A 84 -2.03 0.86 -11.69
N LEU A 85 -3.25 1.32 -11.47
CA LEU A 85 -3.80 2.42 -12.26
C LEU A 85 -3.11 3.74 -11.88
N THR A 86 -2.92 4.61 -12.84
CA THR A 86 -2.63 6.03 -12.61
C THR A 86 -3.93 6.78 -12.25
N ALA A 87 -3.84 8.01 -11.77
CA ALA A 87 -5.02 8.81 -11.42
C ALA A 87 -5.93 9.04 -12.64
N GLU A 88 -5.35 9.19 -13.83
CA GLU A 88 -6.06 9.41 -15.10
C GLU A 88 -6.78 8.16 -15.61
N GLU A 89 -6.30 6.97 -15.24
CA GLU A 89 -6.86 5.67 -15.64
C GLU A 89 -8.00 5.21 -14.74
N VAL A 90 -8.22 5.87 -13.59
CA VAL A 90 -9.36 5.55 -12.72
C VAL A 90 -10.67 5.85 -13.44
N PRO A 91 -11.60 4.86 -13.56
CA PRO A 91 -12.90 5.07 -14.21
C PRO A 91 -13.69 6.21 -13.58
N ARG A 92 -14.25 7.11 -14.41
CA ARG A 92 -14.93 8.33 -13.97
C ARG A 92 -16.42 8.16 -13.65
N ASP A 93 -16.99 7.07 -14.06
CA ASP A 93 -18.42 6.73 -13.97
C ASP A 93 -18.75 5.79 -12.80
N CYS A 94 -17.89 5.75 -11.80
CA CYS A 94 -18.03 4.86 -10.65
C CYS A 94 -17.94 5.64 -9.34
N ASP A 95 -18.61 5.12 -8.32
CA ASP A 95 -18.49 5.59 -6.94
C ASP A 95 -17.41 4.82 -6.19
N TYR A 96 -16.69 5.54 -5.34
CA TYR A 96 -15.52 5.03 -4.63
C TYR A 96 -15.57 5.35 -3.14
N VAL A 97 -14.75 4.62 -2.40
CA VAL A 97 -14.39 4.96 -1.01
C VAL A 97 -12.91 5.28 -0.96
N VAL A 98 -12.55 6.44 -0.41
CA VAL A 98 -11.17 6.90 -0.25
C VAL A 98 -10.80 7.00 1.23
N ASP A 99 -9.59 6.55 1.56
CA ASP A 99 -9.01 6.76 2.89
C ASP A 99 -7.49 6.84 2.82
N GLY A 100 -6.90 7.63 3.73
CA GLY A 100 -5.45 7.76 3.88
C GLY A 100 -4.89 6.71 4.83
N THR A 101 -3.70 6.21 4.52
CA THR A 101 -2.98 5.31 5.41
C THR A 101 -1.52 5.67 5.53
N LEU A 102 -0.93 5.44 6.71
CA LEU A 102 0.50 5.62 6.94
C LEU A 102 1.22 4.28 6.80
N PHE A 103 2.29 4.26 6.00
CA PHE A 103 3.28 3.19 5.96
C PHE A 103 4.50 3.62 6.79
N PRO A 104 4.76 2.98 7.94
CA PRO A 104 5.74 3.47 8.89
C PRO A 104 7.19 3.19 8.46
N CYS A 105 8.13 4.06 8.86
CA CYS A 105 9.56 3.88 8.66
C CYS A 105 10.37 4.17 9.94
N LEU A 106 11.54 3.53 10.08
CA LEU A 106 12.45 3.75 11.21
C LEU A 106 13.44 4.89 10.98
N ASP A 107 13.98 4.99 9.77
CA ASP A 107 14.98 6.00 9.44
C ASP A 107 14.31 7.29 9.00
N TRP A 108 14.26 8.24 9.91
CA TRP A 108 13.68 9.56 9.69
C TRP A 108 14.60 10.71 10.16
N ARG A 109 15.87 10.40 10.41
CA ARG A 109 16.85 11.38 10.89
C ARG A 109 16.97 12.54 9.91
N GLY A 110 16.76 13.76 10.41
CA GLY A 110 16.74 14.97 9.58
C GLY A 110 15.48 15.18 8.74
N ARG A 111 14.51 14.25 8.73
CA ARG A 111 13.28 14.29 7.95
C ARG A 111 12.08 14.43 8.89
N ARG A 112 11.92 15.61 9.50
CA ARG A 112 10.78 15.92 10.39
C ARG A 112 9.43 15.88 9.67
N ASP A 113 9.43 16.08 8.37
CA ASP A 113 8.29 15.97 7.46
C ASP A 113 7.67 14.57 7.43
N LEU A 114 8.42 13.54 7.79
CA LEU A 114 7.90 12.17 7.86
C LEU A 114 7.07 11.89 9.13
N TRP A 115 7.16 12.75 10.16
CA TRP A 115 6.47 12.50 11.41
C TRP A 115 4.97 12.79 11.32
N SER A 116 4.16 11.75 11.48
CA SER A 116 2.70 11.85 11.54
C SER A 116 2.24 12.03 12.99
N VAL A 117 1.69 13.19 13.30
CA VAL A 117 1.09 13.46 14.62
C VAL A 117 -0.11 12.54 14.87
N LYS A 118 -0.92 12.27 13.83
CA LYS A 118 -2.09 11.38 13.89
C LYS A 118 -1.72 9.95 14.31
N HIS A 119 -0.58 9.45 13.83
CA HIS A 119 -0.14 8.06 14.04
C HIS A 119 0.95 7.92 15.10
N GLY A 120 1.55 9.03 15.58
CA GLY A 120 2.62 9.02 16.58
C GLY A 120 3.92 8.34 16.10
N CYS A 121 4.16 8.27 14.80
CA CYS A 121 5.36 7.67 14.22
C CYS A 121 5.71 8.31 12.87
N ALA A 122 6.95 8.08 12.42
CA ALA A 122 7.39 8.49 11.09
C ALA A 122 6.93 7.48 10.04
N GLY A 123 6.61 7.98 8.85
CA GLY A 123 6.20 7.15 7.72
C GLY A 123 5.82 7.97 6.50
N MET A 124 5.26 7.29 5.52
CA MET A 124 4.72 7.89 4.30
C MET A 124 3.20 7.73 4.26
N ASN A 125 2.50 8.83 3.97
CA ASN A 125 1.05 8.85 3.78
C ASN A 125 0.72 8.45 2.34
N VAL A 126 -0.17 7.50 2.17
CA VAL A 126 -0.67 7.03 0.86
C VAL A 126 -2.19 7.03 0.89
N GLN A 127 -2.80 7.58 -0.15
CA GLN A 127 -4.24 7.56 -0.35
C GLN A 127 -4.63 6.26 -1.05
N ILE A 128 -5.64 5.58 -0.56
CA ILE A 128 -6.15 4.33 -1.12
C ILE A 128 -7.58 4.54 -1.60
N LEU A 129 -7.83 4.16 -2.85
CA LEU A 129 -9.14 4.19 -3.46
C LEU A 129 -9.65 2.77 -3.69
N VAL A 130 -10.88 2.52 -3.27
CA VAL A 130 -11.54 1.22 -3.48
C VAL A 130 -12.94 1.40 -4.03
N ARG A 131 -13.43 0.40 -4.76
CA ARG A 131 -14.84 0.31 -5.13
C ARG A 131 -15.72 0.03 -3.91
N LEU A 132 -17.03 0.27 -4.02
CA LEU A 132 -17.99 -0.01 -2.94
C LEU A 132 -18.04 -1.50 -2.53
N ASN A 133 -17.60 -2.42 -3.39
CA ASN A 133 -17.46 -3.84 -3.07
C ASN A 133 -16.12 -4.20 -2.38
N GLY A 134 -15.23 -3.21 -2.17
CA GLY A 134 -13.91 -3.39 -1.56
C GLY A 134 -12.78 -3.71 -2.55
N GLY A 135 -13.06 -3.77 -3.86
CA GLY A 135 -12.02 -3.96 -4.88
C GLY A 135 -11.03 -2.79 -4.88
N PHE A 136 -9.73 -3.10 -4.74
CA PHE A 136 -8.66 -2.11 -4.82
C PHE A 136 -8.61 -1.50 -6.23
N MET A 137 -8.56 -0.20 -6.32
CA MET A 137 -8.55 0.51 -7.60
C MET A 137 -7.27 1.30 -7.82
N TRP A 138 -6.86 2.07 -6.81
CA TRP A 138 -5.74 2.99 -6.98
C TRP A 138 -5.08 3.30 -5.64
N ALA A 139 -3.81 3.65 -5.70
CA ALA A 139 -3.05 4.23 -4.58
C ALA A 139 -2.25 5.43 -5.09
N SER A 140 -2.19 6.48 -4.28
CA SER A 140 -1.35 7.64 -4.59
C SER A 140 0.13 7.31 -4.49
N ASP A 141 0.95 8.19 -5.06
CA ASP A 141 2.34 8.28 -4.68
C ASP A 141 2.47 8.49 -3.17
N PRO A 142 3.57 8.03 -2.55
CA PRO A 142 3.84 8.25 -1.14
C PRO A 142 4.15 9.71 -0.84
N TYR A 143 3.38 10.32 0.08
CA TYR A 143 3.62 11.68 0.59
C TYR A 143 4.26 11.65 1.99
N PRO A 144 4.90 12.75 2.43
CA PRO A 144 5.39 12.84 3.80
C PRO A 144 4.30 12.59 4.84
N GLY A 145 4.61 11.83 5.89
CA GLY A 145 3.63 11.45 6.92
C GLY A 145 3.05 12.60 7.73
N SER A 146 3.67 13.80 7.69
CA SER A 146 3.10 15.04 8.26
C SER A 146 2.01 15.64 7.39
N MET A 147 1.90 15.26 6.11
CA MET A 147 0.88 15.76 5.20
C MET A 147 -0.49 15.20 5.58
N HIS A 148 -1.48 16.09 5.73
CA HIS A 148 -2.86 15.68 5.99
C HIS A 148 -3.47 14.95 4.80
N ASP A 149 -4.35 13.98 5.07
CA ASP A 149 -4.98 13.14 4.04
C ASP A 149 -5.62 13.95 2.91
N VAL A 150 -6.32 15.03 3.24
CA VAL A 150 -6.92 15.92 2.24
C VAL A 150 -5.89 16.60 1.33
N ALA A 151 -4.76 17.04 1.90
CA ALA A 151 -3.69 17.66 1.11
C ALA A 151 -2.97 16.63 0.23
N ALA A 152 -2.81 15.40 0.72
CA ALA A 152 -2.25 14.30 -0.06
C ALA A 152 -3.19 13.91 -1.21
N LEU A 153 -4.51 13.89 -0.99
CA LEU A 153 -5.49 13.64 -2.03
C LEU A 153 -5.48 14.76 -3.10
N ASP A 154 -5.43 16.03 -2.68
CA ASP A 154 -5.34 17.16 -3.62
C ASP A 154 -4.05 17.09 -4.46
N ALA A 155 -2.92 16.81 -3.80
CA ALA A 155 -1.62 16.72 -4.47
C ALA A 155 -1.51 15.52 -5.43
N SER A 156 -2.34 14.50 -5.25
CA SER A 156 -2.34 13.31 -6.11
C SER A 156 -2.97 13.54 -7.49
N GLY A 157 -3.70 14.64 -7.68
CA GLY A 157 -4.42 14.91 -8.93
C GLY A 157 -5.66 14.02 -9.16
N LEU A 158 -5.95 13.07 -8.27
CA LEU A 158 -7.04 12.09 -8.45
C LEU A 158 -8.40 12.72 -8.72
N LEU A 159 -8.69 13.87 -8.11
CA LEU A 159 -9.98 14.56 -8.26
C LEU A 159 -10.09 15.39 -9.55
N GLU A 160 -9.01 15.52 -10.33
CA GLU A 160 -9.03 16.30 -11.55
C GLU A 160 -9.96 15.67 -12.60
N GLY A 161 -11.03 16.40 -12.94
CA GLY A 161 -12.04 15.93 -13.89
C GLY A 161 -12.93 14.80 -13.38
N MET A 162 -12.93 14.52 -12.07
CA MET A 162 -13.85 13.59 -11.41
C MET A 162 -15.05 14.30 -10.83
N ASP A 163 -16.19 13.61 -10.74
CA ASP A 163 -17.33 14.01 -9.90
C ASP A 163 -17.33 13.15 -8.63
N PRO A 164 -16.85 13.70 -7.50
CA PRO A 164 -16.78 12.94 -6.26
C PRO A 164 -18.10 12.94 -5.47
N SER A 165 -19.23 13.41 -6.01
CA SER A 165 -20.49 13.55 -5.27
C SER A 165 -21.07 12.25 -4.75
N GLY A 166 -20.77 11.11 -5.41
CA GLY A 166 -21.09 9.75 -4.95
C GLY A 166 -19.99 9.09 -4.13
N TRP A 167 -18.80 9.71 -4.02
CA TRP A 167 -17.69 9.11 -3.30
C TRP A 167 -17.84 9.25 -1.80
N ILE A 168 -17.22 8.36 -1.05
CA ILE A 168 -17.27 8.35 0.41
C ILE A 168 -15.87 8.52 0.99
N GLY A 169 -15.71 9.48 1.88
CA GLY A 169 -14.48 9.74 2.62
C GLY A 169 -14.69 9.88 4.12
N ASP A 170 -13.60 9.99 4.87
CA ASP A 170 -13.68 10.32 6.29
C ASP A 170 -13.95 11.83 6.52
N LYS A 171 -14.05 12.23 7.77
CA LYS A 171 -14.23 13.64 8.16
C LYS A 171 -13.09 14.58 7.73
N GLY A 172 -11.94 14.03 7.36
CA GLY A 172 -10.79 14.77 6.86
C GLY A 172 -11.04 15.37 5.48
N TYR A 173 -11.87 14.71 4.65
CA TYR A 173 -12.12 15.11 3.26
C TYR A 173 -13.30 16.08 3.07
N VAL A 174 -13.85 16.62 4.14
CA VAL A 174 -14.91 17.65 4.08
C VAL A 174 -14.48 18.81 3.17
N GLY A 175 -15.37 19.20 2.24
CA GLY A 175 -15.11 20.26 1.26
C GLY A 175 -14.55 19.79 -0.08
N ARG A 176 -14.42 18.46 -0.30
CA ARG A 176 -14.00 17.88 -1.58
C ARG A 176 -15.15 17.30 -2.41
N GLY A 177 -16.40 17.70 -2.07
CA GLY A 177 -17.58 17.30 -2.83
C GLY A 177 -18.09 15.89 -2.54
N MET A 178 -17.38 15.10 -1.71
CA MET A 178 -17.76 13.72 -1.39
C MET A 178 -18.64 13.61 -0.13
N ILE A 179 -19.29 12.50 0.04
CA ILE A 179 -20.08 12.14 1.21
C ILE A 179 -19.13 11.86 2.38
N THR A 180 -19.27 12.64 3.46
CA THR A 180 -18.45 12.50 4.66
C THR A 180 -19.32 12.49 5.91
N PRO A 181 -18.89 11.84 7.01
CA PRO A 181 -19.64 11.91 8.26
C PRO A 181 -19.76 13.35 8.78
N HIS A 182 -20.92 13.70 9.29
CA HIS A 182 -21.16 14.99 9.97
C HIS A 182 -20.19 15.22 11.11
N LYS A 183 -19.62 16.41 11.19
CA LYS A 183 -18.75 16.81 12.31
C LYS A 183 -19.63 17.29 13.47
N LYS A 184 -19.29 16.85 14.69
CA LYS A 184 -19.92 17.40 15.91
C LYS A 184 -19.64 18.91 15.97
N PRO A 185 -20.68 19.75 16.13
CA PRO A 185 -20.48 21.18 16.32
C PRO A 185 -19.73 21.48 17.64
N PRO A 186 -18.95 22.59 17.73
CA PRO A 186 -18.09 22.88 18.88
C PRO A 186 -18.81 22.88 20.23
N ASN A 187 -20.05 23.36 20.28
CA ASN A 187 -20.85 23.51 21.51
C ASN A 187 -22.22 22.80 21.42
N GLY A 188 -22.31 21.74 20.64
CA GLY A 188 -23.57 21.03 20.43
C GLY A 188 -23.38 19.53 20.31
N GLU A 189 -24.47 18.82 20.03
CA GLU A 189 -24.47 17.42 19.70
C GLU A 189 -25.09 17.21 18.31
N LEU A 190 -24.72 16.11 17.67
CA LEU A 190 -25.37 15.68 16.44
C LEU A 190 -26.82 15.30 16.75
N SER A 191 -27.74 15.65 15.86
CA SER A 191 -29.11 15.17 15.87
C SER A 191 -29.14 13.64 15.71
N GLU A 192 -30.24 13.00 16.05
CA GLU A 192 -30.38 11.55 15.85
C GLU A 192 -30.32 11.17 14.37
N THR A 193 -30.83 12.01 13.48
CA THR A 193 -30.73 11.83 12.02
C THR A 193 -29.27 11.84 11.58
N GLU A 194 -28.48 12.86 11.96
CA GLU A 194 -27.06 12.94 11.62
C GLU A 194 -26.25 11.77 12.21
N LYS A 195 -26.60 11.29 13.39
CA LYS A 195 -25.98 10.10 13.97
C LYS A 195 -26.28 8.85 13.15
N GLU A 196 -27.47 8.72 12.62
CA GLU A 196 -27.88 7.56 11.80
C GLU A 196 -27.22 7.62 10.41
N GLU A 197 -27.17 8.78 9.80
CA GLU A 197 -26.41 9.03 8.56
C GLU A 197 -24.93 8.70 8.75
N ASN A 198 -24.31 9.14 9.85
CA ASN A 198 -22.92 8.81 10.17
C ASN A 198 -22.70 7.29 10.34
N ARG A 199 -23.65 6.57 10.95
CA ARG A 199 -23.59 5.11 11.04
C ARG A 199 -23.61 4.44 9.66
N SER A 200 -24.47 4.95 8.77
CA SER A 200 -24.59 4.43 7.40
C SER A 200 -23.32 4.69 6.59
N VAL A 201 -22.78 5.89 6.62
CA VAL A 201 -21.53 6.26 5.96
C VAL A 201 -20.38 5.41 6.51
N ASN A 202 -20.24 5.29 7.83
CA ASN A 202 -19.17 4.49 8.45
C ASN A 202 -19.27 3.00 8.10
N ARG A 203 -20.49 2.47 7.95
CA ARG A 203 -20.69 1.07 7.52
C ARG A 203 -20.13 0.83 6.12
N ILE A 204 -20.34 1.77 5.19
CA ILE A 204 -19.80 1.66 3.84
C ILE A 204 -18.27 1.85 3.88
N ARG A 205 -17.75 2.80 4.66
CA ARG A 205 -16.30 3.02 4.81
C ARG A 205 -15.52 1.81 5.32
N GLN A 206 -16.16 0.87 6.01
CA GLN A 206 -15.49 -0.37 6.44
C GLN A 206 -14.85 -1.15 5.29
N VAL A 207 -15.30 -0.97 4.04
CA VAL A 207 -14.70 -1.66 2.90
C VAL A 207 -13.28 -1.19 2.63
N VAL A 208 -13.00 0.13 2.69
CA VAL A 208 -11.65 0.64 2.49
C VAL A 208 -10.74 0.30 3.67
N GLU A 209 -11.25 0.36 4.91
CA GLU A 209 -10.50 -0.03 6.11
C GLU A 209 -10.08 -1.51 6.04
N ARG A 210 -10.96 -2.39 5.55
CA ARG A 210 -10.66 -3.81 5.33
C ARG A 210 -9.62 -4.00 4.23
N THR A 211 -9.75 -3.30 3.11
CA THR A 211 -8.78 -3.36 2.02
C THR A 211 -7.42 -2.87 2.45
N ILE A 212 -7.34 -1.77 3.21
CA ILE A 212 -6.09 -1.27 3.81
C ILE A 212 -5.50 -2.32 4.77
N ALA A 213 -6.32 -3.00 5.59
CA ALA A 213 -5.85 -4.07 6.46
C ALA A 213 -5.28 -5.26 5.66
N HIS A 214 -5.90 -5.62 4.53
CA HIS A 214 -5.38 -6.64 3.62
C HIS A 214 -4.08 -6.22 2.94
N ILE A 215 -3.96 -4.97 2.45
CA ILE A 215 -2.70 -4.39 1.94
C ILE A 215 -1.61 -4.48 3.02
N LYS A 216 -1.91 -4.10 4.25
CA LYS A 216 -0.99 -4.16 5.40
C LYS A 216 -0.69 -5.58 5.90
N SER A 217 -1.35 -6.60 5.37
CA SER A 217 -0.91 -7.99 5.56
C SER A 217 0.46 -8.26 4.91
N TRP A 218 0.86 -7.45 3.93
CA TRP A 218 2.26 -7.27 3.54
C TRP A 218 2.96 -6.45 4.64
N ARG A 219 3.56 -7.13 5.61
CA ARG A 219 4.04 -6.53 6.86
C ARG A 219 5.13 -5.47 6.66
N ILE A 220 5.75 -5.42 5.50
CA ILE A 220 6.65 -4.33 5.11
C ILE A 220 5.93 -2.97 5.08
N LEU A 221 4.61 -2.95 4.83
CA LEU A 221 3.74 -1.76 4.84
C LEU A 221 3.06 -1.52 6.19
N HIS A 222 3.15 -2.47 7.13
CA HIS A 222 2.51 -2.38 8.45
C HIS A 222 3.50 -2.07 9.56
N THR A 223 4.69 -2.63 9.49
CA THR A 223 5.74 -2.48 10.50
C THR A 223 6.83 -1.53 10.00
N PRO A 224 7.61 -0.87 10.89
CA PRO A 224 8.56 0.14 10.45
C PRO A 224 9.57 -0.38 9.41
N TYR A 225 9.63 0.32 8.28
CA TYR A 225 10.60 0.06 7.22
C TYR A 225 12.02 0.32 7.70
N ARG A 226 12.95 -0.62 7.48
CA ARG A 226 14.28 -0.64 8.10
C ARG A 226 15.43 -0.47 7.11
N ARG A 227 15.15 -0.41 5.81
CA ARG A 227 16.17 -0.16 4.78
C ARG A 227 16.29 1.36 4.54
N PRO A 228 17.30 1.78 3.75
CA PRO A 228 17.45 3.18 3.38
C PRO A 228 16.17 3.78 2.80
N LEU A 229 15.82 4.98 3.28
CA LEU A 229 14.54 5.62 2.99
C LEU A 229 14.29 5.85 1.49
N GLU A 230 15.36 6.11 0.72
CA GLU A 230 15.31 6.27 -0.73
C GLU A 230 14.82 5.02 -1.48
N THR A 231 14.80 3.86 -0.81
CA THR A 231 14.25 2.61 -1.39
C THR A 231 12.82 2.34 -0.96
N PHE A 232 12.22 3.21 -0.13
CA PHE A 232 10.91 2.93 0.46
C PHE A 232 9.77 3.09 -0.54
N GLU A 233 9.76 4.15 -1.34
CA GLU A 233 8.76 4.36 -2.38
C GLU A 233 8.67 3.17 -3.33
N GLN A 234 9.82 2.72 -3.85
CA GLN A 234 9.90 1.55 -4.70
C GLN A 234 9.40 0.27 -4.01
N THR A 235 9.66 0.14 -2.70
CA THR A 235 9.17 -0.99 -1.89
C THR A 235 7.65 -0.93 -1.70
N ILE A 236 7.09 0.28 -1.52
CA ILE A 236 5.64 0.49 -1.44
C ILE A 236 4.99 0.08 -2.77
N THR A 237 5.50 0.58 -3.89
CA THR A 237 5.01 0.23 -5.23
C THR A 237 5.04 -1.29 -5.47
N ALA A 238 6.16 -1.95 -5.17
CA ALA A 238 6.29 -3.40 -5.33
C ALA A 238 5.27 -4.17 -4.46
N ALA A 239 5.05 -3.74 -3.22
CA ALA A 239 4.10 -4.42 -2.32
C ALA A 239 2.63 -4.19 -2.72
N LEU A 240 2.27 -2.98 -3.19
CA LEU A 240 0.95 -2.68 -3.73
C LEU A 240 0.68 -3.44 -5.03
N ALA A 241 1.67 -3.53 -5.92
CA ALA A 241 1.56 -4.28 -7.16
C ALA A 241 1.42 -5.79 -6.92
N LEU A 242 2.13 -6.35 -5.94
CA LEU A 242 1.96 -7.73 -5.50
C LEU A 242 0.57 -7.97 -4.88
N TYR A 243 0.04 -7.00 -4.14
CA TYR A 243 -1.34 -7.07 -3.65
C TYR A 243 -2.34 -7.07 -4.80
N SER A 244 -2.16 -6.18 -5.79
CA SER A 244 -2.98 -6.14 -7.01
C SER A 244 -2.89 -7.45 -7.79
N PHE A 245 -1.68 -7.98 -8.02
CA PHE A 245 -1.44 -9.27 -8.67
C PHE A 245 -2.24 -10.42 -8.03
N LYS A 246 -2.26 -10.47 -6.70
CA LYS A 246 -3.00 -11.51 -5.95
C LYS A 246 -4.52 -11.34 -6.01
N THR A 247 -5.02 -10.12 -6.14
CA THR A 247 -6.47 -9.82 -6.02
C THR A 247 -7.17 -9.57 -7.35
N THR A 248 -6.41 -9.44 -8.43
CA THR A 248 -6.96 -9.37 -9.80
C THR A 248 -7.25 -10.79 -10.27
N PRO A 249 -8.50 -11.11 -10.64
CA PRO A 249 -8.89 -12.44 -11.11
C PRO A 249 -8.25 -12.82 -12.44
#